data_11115fd76af63e1321e24fc0653395f8
#
_entry.id   11115fd76af63e1321e24fc0653395f8
#
_cell.length_a   1.000
_cell.length_b   1.000
_cell.length_c   1.000
_cell.angle_alpha   90.00
_cell.angle_beta   90.00
_cell.angle_gamma   90.00
#
_symmetry.space_group_name_H-M   'P 1'
#
loop_
_entity.id
_entity.type
_entity.pdbx_description
1 polymer ?
#
loop_
_entity_poly.entity_id
_entity_poly.type
_entity_poly.pdbx_seq_one_letter_code
_entity_poly.pdbx_strand_id
1 'polypeptide(L)'
;MVISTEKIVEAALKIQPHVLIGLDHPIIKTRDPIMQEGEYRSKIAINLLWMKEISELRSIHCPHIELYLPIQCYNLEQLADLEDELMKLNFDGLALPVRNMNPVQIARFLYKIREMGIMKVHLLGTSCFSNLALATYFARNVFERCSIDSTTWRNAATYHDYIHPHNLLNVSVGRKSTESKHDKLPCRCGLCRGNTYGQVMDLSVSDRRRYLKQHNYQAVKKAGEDFFRHALGPDAFEWYLRNRAPQREKDIDMIMQGIRIADSHKRVAIIQRAKRAA
;
A
#
# COMPACT_ATOMS: atom_id res chain seq x y z
N MET A 1 14.77 13.76 20.59
CA MET A 1 13.98 14.80 19.89
C MET A 1 12.54 14.31 19.87
N VAL A 2 11.62 15.04 20.51
CA VAL A 2 10.19 14.68 20.46
C VAL A 2 9.62 15.27 19.16
N ILE A 3 8.97 14.43 18.36
CA ILE A 3 8.25 14.85 17.17
C ILE A 3 6.86 15.31 17.65
N SER A 4 6.41 16.49 17.20
CA SER A 4 5.07 17.03 17.48
C SER A 4 4.37 17.40 16.17
N THR A 5 3.07 17.61 16.24
CA THR A 5 2.22 18.01 15.12
C THR A 5 2.66 19.34 14.51
N GLU A 6 3.09 20.32 15.34
CA GLU A 6 3.61 21.61 14.86
C GLU A 6 4.89 21.44 14.04
N LYS A 7 5.82 20.59 14.49
CA LYS A 7 7.06 20.33 13.75
C LYS A 7 6.80 19.67 12.40
N ILE A 8 5.77 18.83 12.31
CA ILE A 8 5.35 18.22 11.04
C ILE A 8 4.81 19.31 10.10
N VAL A 9 3.97 20.22 10.59
CA VAL A 9 3.44 21.32 9.78
C VAL A 9 4.53 22.30 9.39
N GLU A 10 5.46 22.64 10.29
CA GLU A 10 6.64 23.45 9.96
C GLU A 10 7.50 22.83 8.86
N ALA A 11 7.72 21.50 8.92
CA ALA A 11 8.43 20.78 7.89
C ALA A 11 7.66 20.81 6.56
N ALA A 12 6.34 20.62 6.59
CA ALA A 12 5.49 20.70 5.40
C ALA A 12 5.54 22.08 4.75
N LEU A 13 5.53 23.16 5.55
CA LEU A 13 5.69 24.53 5.04
C LEU A 13 7.03 24.78 4.34
N LYS A 14 8.10 24.13 4.79
CA LYS A 14 9.43 24.24 4.16
C LYS A 14 9.56 23.38 2.89
N ILE A 15 8.98 22.18 2.89
CA ILE A 15 9.13 21.18 1.80
C ILE A 15 8.07 21.38 0.72
N GLN A 16 6.89 21.93 1.08
CA GLN A 16 5.74 22.11 0.19
C GLN A 16 5.31 20.79 -0.51
N PRO A 17 5.03 19.70 0.24
CA PRO A 17 4.58 18.46 -0.34
C PRO A 17 3.15 18.60 -0.90
N HIS A 18 2.78 17.78 -1.88
CA HIS A 18 1.38 17.72 -2.33
C HIS A 18 0.46 17.06 -1.29
N VAL A 19 0.98 16.10 -0.54
CA VAL A 19 0.26 15.34 0.49
C VAL A 19 1.08 15.29 1.76
N LEU A 20 0.44 15.62 2.88
CA LEU A 20 0.96 15.46 4.23
C LEU A 20 0.26 14.25 4.85
N ILE A 21 1.02 13.28 5.34
CA ILE A 21 0.49 12.21 6.20
C ILE A 21 0.67 12.64 7.64
N GLY A 22 -0.41 12.58 8.42
CA GLY A 22 -0.40 12.96 9.82
C GLY A 22 0.51 12.10 10.68
N LEU A 23 0.76 12.57 11.91
CA LEU A 23 1.52 11.82 12.90
C LEU A 23 0.66 10.67 13.45
N ASP A 24 1.28 9.52 13.71
CA ASP A 24 0.62 8.39 14.35
C ASP A 24 1.50 7.75 15.43
N HIS A 25 0.84 7.16 16.42
CA HIS A 25 1.46 6.25 17.37
C HIS A 25 1.16 4.83 16.94
N PRO A 26 2.15 4.08 16.40
CA PRO A 26 1.89 2.75 15.84
C PRO A 26 1.29 1.79 16.86
N ILE A 27 0.21 1.14 16.50
CA ILE A 27 -0.40 0.06 17.25
C ILE A 27 0.19 -1.25 16.74
N ILE A 28 0.87 -1.99 17.62
CA ILE A 28 1.53 -3.22 17.24
C ILE A 28 0.48 -4.34 17.16
N LYS A 29 0.35 -4.94 15.97
CA LYS A 29 -0.53 -6.09 15.81
C LYS A 29 0.03 -7.30 16.56
N THR A 30 -0.72 -7.82 17.51
CA THR A 30 -0.44 -9.05 18.25
C THR A 30 -1.32 -10.20 17.72
N ARG A 31 -0.96 -11.45 18.10
CA ARG A 31 -1.80 -12.64 17.79
C ARG A 31 -2.88 -12.85 18.83
N ASP A 32 -2.70 -12.33 20.03
CA ASP A 32 -3.66 -12.41 21.13
C ASP A 32 -4.68 -11.27 21.00
N PRO A 33 -5.98 -11.57 20.84
CA PRO A 33 -7.03 -10.56 20.69
C PRO A 33 -7.15 -9.64 21.90
N ILE A 34 -6.92 -10.12 23.13
CA ILE A 34 -7.01 -9.32 24.36
C ILE A 34 -5.87 -8.31 24.39
N MET A 35 -4.65 -8.75 24.10
CA MET A 35 -3.49 -7.88 24.01
C MET A 35 -3.66 -6.87 22.87
N GLN A 36 -4.23 -7.29 21.74
CA GLN A 36 -4.49 -6.41 20.59
C GLN A 36 -5.47 -5.30 20.95
N GLU A 37 -6.55 -5.61 21.64
CA GLU A 37 -7.54 -4.64 22.07
C GLU A 37 -6.96 -3.69 23.15
N GLY A 38 -6.20 -4.20 24.10
CA GLY A 38 -5.48 -3.40 25.09
C GLY A 38 -4.50 -2.41 24.45
N GLU A 39 -3.72 -2.86 23.46
CA GLU A 39 -2.80 -2.04 22.69
C GLU A 39 -3.54 -0.95 21.89
N TYR A 40 -4.65 -1.27 21.27
CA TYR A 40 -5.51 -0.33 20.57
C TYR A 40 -6.05 0.74 21.53
N ARG A 41 -6.71 0.35 22.62
CA ARG A 41 -7.31 1.27 23.61
C ARG A 41 -6.30 2.20 24.25
N SER A 42 -5.09 1.71 24.51
CA SER A 42 -4.03 2.51 25.14
C SER A 42 -3.50 3.63 24.24
N LYS A 43 -3.59 3.49 22.91
CA LYS A 43 -2.97 4.40 21.94
C LYS A 43 -3.96 5.19 21.10
N ILE A 44 -5.21 4.74 21.00
CA ILE A 44 -6.16 5.39 20.11
C ILE A 44 -6.48 6.83 20.51
N ALA A 45 -6.52 7.11 21.81
CA ALA A 45 -6.79 8.48 22.32
C ALA A 45 -5.71 9.46 21.87
N ILE A 46 -4.43 9.07 21.91
CA ILE A 46 -3.34 9.96 21.46
C ILE A 46 -3.34 10.10 19.92
N ASN A 47 -3.67 9.05 19.20
CA ASN A 47 -3.82 9.14 17.75
C ASN A 47 -4.94 10.11 17.35
N LEU A 48 -6.09 10.04 18.01
CA LEU A 48 -7.20 10.98 17.79
C LEU A 48 -6.82 12.42 18.14
N LEU A 49 -6.09 12.62 19.23
CA LEU A 49 -5.59 13.95 19.60
C LEU A 49 -4.69 14.52 18.48
N TRP A 50 -3.70 13.76 18.02
CA TRP A 50 -2.82 14.20 16.95
C TRP A 50 -3.54 14.42 15.62
N MET A 51 -4.56 13.62 15.30
CA MET A 51 -5.40 13.84 14.10
C MET A 51 -6.16 15.18 14.20
N LYS A 52 -6.71 15.54 15.36
CA LYS A 52 -7.38 16.82 15.59
C LYS A 52 -6.40 17.98 15.45
N GLU A 53 -5.30 17.94 16.19
CA GLU A 53 -4.27 18.98 16.15
C GLU A 53 -3.74 19.22 14.74
N ILE A 54 -3.37 18.17 14.02
CA ILE A 54 -2.79 18.34 12.66
C ILE A 54 -3.82 18.83 11.66
N SER A 55 -5.09 18.43 11.81
CA SER A 55 -6.20 18.91 10.98
C SER A 55 -6.42 20.44 11.16
N GLU A 56 -6.38 20.92 12.40
CA GLU A 56 -6.50 22.33 12.73
C GLU A 56 -5.28 23.13 12.23
N LEU A 57 -4.07 22.70 12.58
CA LEU A 57 -2.82 23.37 12.17
C LEU A 57 -2.68 23.43 10.65
N ARG A 58 -2.98 22.34 9.94
CA ARG A 58 -2.94 22.31 8.47
C ARG A 58 -3.94 23.29 7.88
N SER A 59 -5.16 23.35 8.43
CA SER A 59 -6.21 24.25 7.93
C SER A 59 -5.83 25.71 8.06
N ILE A 60 -5.07 26.07 9.11
CA ILE A 60 -4.62 27.44 9.36
C ILE A 60 -3.38 27.78 8.54
N HIS A 61 -2.37 26.91 8.52
CA HIS A 61 -1.03 27.26 8.06
C HIS A 61 -0.74 26.82 6.61
N CYS A 62 -1.35 25.70 6.15
CA CYS A 62 -1.08 25.15 4.81
C CYS A 62 -2.33 24.49 4.18
N PRO A 63 -3.44 25.23 4.01
CA PRO A 63 -4.71 24.68 3.52
C PRO A 63 -4.62 24.09 2.09
N HIS A 64 -3.60 24.45 1.33
CA HIS A 64 -3.35 23.95 -0.02
C HIS A 64 -2.66 22.57 -0.08
N ILE A 65 -2.14 22.08 1.06
CA ILE A 65 -1.52 20.75 1.16
C ILE A 65 -2.60 19.75 1.55
N GLU A 66 -2.79 18.67 0.77
CA GLU A 66 -3.72 17.60 1.13
C GLU A 66 -3.26 16.92 2.42
N LEU A 67 -4.21 16.67 3.34
CA LEU A 67 -3.95 15.95 4.60
C LEU A 67 -4.54 14.55 4.54
N TYR A 68 -3.71 13.53 4.78
CA TYR A 68 -4.15 12.16 4.97
C TYR A 68 -3.95 11.76 6.43
N LEU A 69 -5.05 11.37 7.09
CA LEU A 69 -5.00 10.95 8.50
C LEU A 69 -4.64 9.47 8.60
N PRO A 70 -3.62 9.10 9.37
CA PRO A 70 -3.25 7.70 9.59
C PRO A 70 -4.23 7.03 10.56
N ILE A 71 -4.92 5.97 10.12
CA ILE A 71 -5.87 5.22 10.94
C ILE A 71 -5.25 3.92 11.44
N GLN A 72 -4.93 3.86 12.72
CA GLN A 72 -4.34 2.70 13.39
C GLN A 72 -5.43 1.75 13.90
N CYS A 73 -6.05 0.96 12.98
CA CYS A 73 -7.05 -0.05 13.32
C CYS A 73 -6.78 -1.36 12.55
N TYR A 74 -7.20 -2.50 13.12
CA TYR A 74 -6.93 -3.83 12.57
C TYR A 74 -8.19 -4.67 12.31
N ASN A 75 -9.37 -4.15 12.66
CA ASN A 75 -10.66 -4.73 12.34
C ASN A 75 -11.68 -3.63 12.01
N LEU A 76 -12.80 -4.02 11.44
CA LEU A 76 -13.83 -3.08 11.00
C LEU A 76 -14.61 -2.45 12.16
N GLU A 77 -14.66 -3.09 13.32
CA GLU A 77 -15.30 -2.56 14.52
C GLU A 77 -14.51 -1.34 15.01
N GLN A 78 -13.18 -1.46 15.12
CA GLN A 78 -12.31 -0.34 15.47
C GLN A 78 -12.43 0.82 14.45
N LEU A 79 -12.59 0.52 13.16
CA LEU A 79 -12.82 1.58 12.16
C LEU A 79 -14.18 2.24 12.33
N ALA A 80 -15.23 1.47 12.64
CA ALA A 80 -16.56 1.99 12.90
C ALA A 80 -16.59 2.89 14.16
N ASP A 81 -15.88 2.52 15.22
CA ASP A 81 -15.74 3.32 16.43
C ASP A 81 -15.06 4.68 16.17
N LEU A 82 -14.18 4.74 15.16
CA LEU A 82 -13.49 5.98 14.79
C LEU A 82 -14.30 6.86 13.82
N GLU A 83 -15.29 6.30 13.13
CA GLU A 83 -15.99 6.97 12.02
C GLU A 83 -16.56 8.34 12.41
N ASP A 84 -17.29 8.42 13.53
CA ASP A 84 -17.91 9.66 13.99
C ASP A 84 -16.90 10.76 14.35
N GLU A 85 -15.76 10.39 14.93
CA GLU A 85 -14.70 11.33 15.25
C GLU A 85 -13.92 11.78 14.00
N LEU A 86 -13.65 10.87 13.09
CA LEU A 86 -12.98 11.18 11.83
C LEU A 86 -13.81 12.15 10.97
N MET A 87 -15.12 11.91 10.87
CA MET A 87 -16.00 12.73 10.03
C MET A 87 -16.22 14.17 10.55
N LYS A 88 -15.77 14.48 11.77
CA LYS A 88 -15.73 15.85 12.30
C LYS A 88 -14.47 16.62 11.90
N LEU A 89 -13.45 15.95 11.35
CA LEU A 89 -12.15 16.55 11.05
C LEU A 89 -12.08 17.03 9.60
N ASN A 90 -11.23 18.01 9.33
CA ASN A 90 -10.96 18.49 7.99
C ASN A 90 -9.73 17.77 7.41
N PHE A 91 -9.96 16.79 6.53
CA PHE A 91 -8.92 16.02 5.86
C PHE A 91 -9.33 15.65 4.42
N ASP A 92 -8.36 15.23 3.62
CA ASP A 92 -8.58 14.90 2.21
C ASP A 92 -8.56 13.39 1.94
N GLY A 93 -7.92 12.60 2.80
CA GLY A 93 -7.81 11.16 2.64
C GLY A 93 -7.37 10.44 3.92
N LEU A 94 -7.32 9.12 3.85
CA LEU A 94 -6.85 8.28 4.95
C LEU A 94 -5.58 7.52 4.58
N ALA A 95 -4.70 7.32 5.55
CA ALA A 95 -3.53 6.47 5.43
C ALA A 95 -3.72 5.22 6.31
N LEU A 96 -3.74 4.03 5.67
CA LEU A 96 -4.01 2.75 6.31
C LEU A 96 -2.74 1.90 6.44
N PRO A 97 -2.28 1.55 7.65
CA PRO A 97 -1.16 0.63 7.84
C PRO A 97 -1.60 -0.80 7.53
N VAL A 98 -1.07 -1.36 6.44
CA VAL A 98 -1.51 -2.68 5.93
C VAL A 98 -0.48 -3.78 6.09
N ARG A 99 0.63 -3.52 6.76
CA ARG A 99 1.78 -4.45 6.84
C ARG A 99 1.42 -5.86 7.30
N ASN A 100 0.43 -5.99 8.18
CA ASN A 100 0.03 -7.26 8.78
C ASN A 100 -1.39 -7.70 8.36
N MET A 101 -1.91 -7.15 7.25
CA MET A 101 -3.20 -7.50 6.69
C MET A 101 -3.03 -8.34 5.42
N ASN A 102 -3.91 -9.32 5.24
CA ASN A 102 -4.02 -10.03 3.96
C ASN A 102 -4.87 -9.22 2.95
N PRO A 103 -4.81 -9.54 1.66
CA PRO A 103 -5.54 -8.80 0.62
C PRO A 103 -7.05 -8.68 0.86
N VAL A 104 -7.68 -9.73 1.44
CA VAL A 104 -9.12 -9.72 1.73
C VAL A 104 -9.46 -8.73 2.85
N GLN A 105 -8.62 -8.69 3.90
CA GLN A 105 -8.78 -7.72 4.98
C GLN A 105 -8.62 -6.30 4.45
N ILE A 106 -7.57 -6.04 3.66
CA ILE A 106 -7.33 -4.71 3.06
C ILE A 106 -8.54 -4.30 2.20
N ALA A 107 -9.06 -5.20 1.37
CA ALA A 107 -10.21 -4.91 0.52
C ALA A 107 -11.47 -4.53 1.33
N ARG A 108 -11.73 -5.22 2.44
CA ARG A 108 -12.84 -4.90 3.35
C ARG A 108 -12.69 -3.51 3.98
N PHE A 109 -11.47 -3.16 4.41
CA PHE A 109 -11.19 -1.81 4.93
C PHE A 109 -11.39 -0.75 3.86
N LEU A 110 -10.80 -0.94 2.68
CA LEU A 110 -10.93 -0.02 1.56
C LEU A 110 -12.41 0.18 1.17
N TYR A 111 -13.18 -0.90 1.20
CA TYR A 111 -14.59 -0.84 0.92
C TYR A 111 -15.35 -0.02 1.98
N LYS A 112 -15.13 -0.27 3.28
CA LYS A 112 -15.74 0.50 4.37
C LYS A 112 -15.36 1.98 4.29
N ILE A 113 -14.10 2.30 4.02
CA ILE A 113 -13.62 3.69 3.81
C ILE A 113 -14.38 4.35 2.65
N ARG A 114 -14.63 3.59 1.58
CA ARG A 114 -15.42 4.09 0.44
C ARG A 114 -16.90 4.34 0.80
N GLU A 115 -17.50 3.49 1.64
CA GLU A 115 -18.86 3.69 2.18
C GLU A 115 -18.97 4.95 3.04
N MET A 116 -17.93 5.31 3.78
CA MET A 116 -17.81 6.57 4.52
C MET A 116 -17.71 7.80 3.60
N GLY A 117 -17.67 7.63 2.27
CA GLY A 117 -17.58 8.74 1.31
C GLY A 117 -16.15 9.21 1.02
N ILE A 118 -15.14 8.58 1.60
CA ILE A 118 -13.73 8.97 1.44
C ILE A 118 -13.20 8.42 0.12
N MET A 119 -12.62 9.29 -0.71
CA MET A 119 -12.19 8.97 -2.08
C MET A 119 -10.70 8.86 -2.27
N LYS A 120 -9.90 9.23 -1.26
CA LYS A 120 -8.43 9.20 -1.34
C LYS A 120 -7.87 8.37 -0.21
N VAL A 121 -7.02 7.39 -0.55
CA VAL A 121 -6.40 6.48 0.44
C VAL A 121 -4.93 6.26 0.12
N HIS A 122 -4.15 6.03 1.16
CA HIS A 122 -2.75 5.63 1.07
C HIS A 122 -2.51 4.37 1.91
N LEU A 123 -1.92 3.33 1.32
CA LEU A 123 -1.59 2.09 2.02
C LEU A 123 -0.13 2.14 2.48
N LEU A 124 0.07 2.21 3.79
CA LEU A 124 1.38 2.37 4.40
C LEU A 124 2.15 1.03 4.49
N GLY A 125 3.42 1.08 4.10
CA GLY A 125 4.41 0.05 4.43
C GLY A 125 4.36 -1.22 3.59
N THR A 126 3.80 -1.18 2.36
CA THR A 126 3.68 -2.38 1.52
C THR A 126 3.90 -2.14 0.03
N SER A 127 4.58 -3.08 -0.64
CA SER A 127 4.66 -3.18 -2.10
C SER A 127 4.83 -4.63 -2.57
N CYS A 128 4.34 -5.60 -1.79
CA CYS A 128 4.29 -6.98 -2.25
C CYS A 128 3.32 -7.13 -3.43
N PHE A 129 3.45 -8.22 -4.18
CA PHE A 129 2.63 -8.51 -5.36
C PHE A 129 1.13 -8.31 -5.10
N SER A 130 0.63 -8.93 -4.03
CA SER A 130 -0.79 -8.96 -3.70
C SER A 130 -1.32 -7.56 -3.39
N ASN A 131 -0.62 -6.82 -2.54
CA ASN A 131 -1.08 -5.50 -2.10
C ASN A 131 -0.92 -4.45 -3.20
N LEU A 132 0.12 -4.55 -4.03
CA LEU A 132 0.29 -3.69 -5.21
C LEU A 132 -0.82 -3.93 -6.23
N ALA A 133 -1.15 -5.20 -6.54
CA ALA A 133 -2.22 -5.54 -7.46
C ALA A 133 -3.59 -5.06 -6.93
N LEU A 134 -3.87 -5.29 -5.64
CA LEU A 134 -5.10 -4.84 -5.01
C LEU A 134 -5.22 -3.31 -5.03
N ALA A 135 -4.19 -2.59 -4.59
CA ALA A 135 -4.18 -1.12 -4.56
C ALA A 135 -4.39 -0.52 -5.95
N THR A 136 -3.76 -1.09 -6.98
CA THR A 136 -3.91 -0.61 -8.36
C THR A 136 -5.30 -0.88 -8.93
N TYR A 137 -5.93 -2.02 -8.58
CA TYR A 137 -7.33 -2.28 -8.92
C TYR A 137 -8.27 -1.24 -8.29
N PHE A 138 -8.11 -0.99 -6.99
CA PHE A 138 -8.92 -0.01 -6.28
C PHE A 138 -8.67 1.43 -6.76
N ALA A 139 -7.44 1.79 -7.08
CA ALA A 139 -7.10 3.08 -7.66
C ALA A 139 -7.80 3.34 -9.00
N ARG A 140 -7.99 2.29 -9.81
CA ARG A 140 -8.62 2.43 -11.11
C ARG A 140 -10.14 2.41 -11.06
N ASN A 141 -10.73 1.64 -10.14
CA ASN A 141 -12.15 1.29 -10.21
C ASN A 141 -13.00 1.85 -9.07
N VAL A 142 -12.39 2.33 -7.97
CA VAL A 142 -13.11 2.63 -6.73
C VAL A 142 -12.78 4.01 -6.17
N PHE A 143 -11.52 4.36 -6.10
CA PHE A 143 -11.05 5.62 -5.50
C PHE A 143 -10.58 6.61 -6.56
N GLU A 144 -10.63 7.90 -6.24
CA GLU A 144 -9.95 8.94 -7.02
C GLU A 144 -8.44 8.78 -6.95
N ARG A 145 -7.95 8.40 -5.75
CA ARG A 145 -6.55 8.10 -5.52
C ARG A 145 -6.41 6.97 -4.51
N CYS A 146 -5.72 5.91 -4.92
CA CYS A 146 -5.24 4.88 -4.01
C CYS A 146 -3.74 4.71 -4.28
N SER A 147 -2.92 5.03 -3.30
CA SER A 147 -1.46 5.02 -3.42
C SER A 147 -0.85 4.08 -2.38
N ILE A 148 0.39 3.71 -2.60
CA ILE A 148 1.16 2.86 -1.69
C ILE A 148 2.56 3.42 -1.52
N ASP A 149 3.17 3.15 -0.36
CA ASP A 149 4.59 3.33 -0.13
C ASP A 149 5.25 2.03 0.31
N SER A 150 6.53 1.92 0.10
CA SER A 150 7.28 0.80 0.66
C SER A 150 8.78 0.97 0.54
N THR A 151 9.47 0.45 1.54
CA THR A 151 10.91 0.23 1.51
C THR A 151 11.30 -1.18 1.06
N THR A 152 10.34 -2.04 0.70
CA THR A 152 10.58 -3.46 0.35
C THR A 152 11.61 -3.60 -0.77
N TRP A 153 11.51 -2.80 -1.84
CA TRP A 153 12.47 -2.80 -2.94
C TRP A 153 13.89 -2.43 -2.51
N ARG A 154 14.02 -1.50 -1.55
CA ARG A 154 15.30 -1.08 -0.97
C ARG A 154 15.86 -2.16 -0.04
N ASN A 155 15.00 -2.74 0.80
CA ASN A 155 15.39 -3.80 1.73
C ASN A 155 15.83 -5.06 0.97
N ALA A 156 15.10 -5.48 -0.06
CA ALA A 156 15.50 -6.57 -0.94
C ALA A 156 16.93 -6.35 -1.49
N ALA A 157 17.22 -5.15 -1.98
CA ALA A 157 18.57 -4.82 -2.46
C ALA A 157 19.65 -4.89 -1.35
N THR A 158 19.29 -4.57 -0.10
CA THR A 158 20.22 -4.67 1.04
C THR A 158 20.58 -6.13 1.35
N TYR A 159 19.63 -7.05 1.16
CA TYR A 159 19.83 -8.49 1.30
C TYR A 159 20.34 -9.17 0.03
N HIS A 160 20.71 -8.41 -1.00
CA HIS A 160 21.15 -8.89 -2.31
C HIS A 160 20.08 -9.70 -3.06
N ASP A 161 18.82 -9.30 -2.91
CA ASP A 161 17.70 -9.88 -3.64
C ASP A 161 17.34 -9.01 -4.85
N TYR A 162 17.24 -9.66 -5.99
CA TYR A 162 16.72 -9.15 -7.23
C TYR A 162 15.20 -9.38 -7.26
N ILE A 163 14.40 -8.35 -7.45
CA ILE A 163 12.95 -8.50 -7.56
C ILE A 163 12.61 -8.88 -9.02
N HIS A 164 12.05 -10.08 -9.20
CA HIS A 164 11.66 -10.55 -10.52
C HIS A 164 10.54 -9.68 -11.12
N PRO A 165 10.68 -9.14 -12.34
CA PRO A 165 9.81 -8.08 -12.87
C PRO A 165 8.35 -8.51 -13.15
N HIS A 166 8.10 -9.82 -13.33
CA HIS A 166 6.76 -10.30 -13.63
C HIS A 166 5.95 -10.68 -12.40
N ASN A 167 6.56 -11.35 -11.43
CA ASN A 167 5.86 -11.91 -10.27
C ASN A 167 6.24 -11.29 -8.93
N LEU A 168 7.20 -10.35 -8.93
CA LEU A 168 7.73 -9.67 -7.75
C LEU A 168 8.27 -10.62 -6.66
N LEU A 169 8.73 -11.83 -7.06
CA LEU A 169 9.47 -12.72 -6.17
C LEU A 169 10.90 -12.20 -5.99
N ASN A 170 11.40 -12.36 -4.78
CA ASN A 170 12.80 -12.11 -4.49
C ASN A 170 13.64 -13.28 -4.98
N VAL A 171 14.66 -12.99 -5.77
CA VAL A 171 15.67 -13.94 -6.28
C VAL A 171 17.00 -13.53 -5.68
N SER A 172 17.61 -14.38 -4.85
CA SER A 172 18.90 -14.06 -4.25
C SER A 172 19.99 -14.06 -5.31
N VAL A 173 20.75 -12.96 -5.39
CA VAL A 173 21.93 -12.81 -6.25
C VAL A 173 23.20 -12.62 -5.40
N GLY A 174 23.16 -13.12 -4.16
CA GLY A 174 24.27 -13.18 -3.22
C GLY A 174 24.98 -14.53 -3.26
N ARG A 175 25.74 -14.81 -2.18
CA ARG A 175 26.48 -16.08 -2.04
C ARG A 175 25.61 -17.34 -2.01
N LYS A 176 24.32 -17.21 -1.68
CA LYS A 176 23.34 -18.31 -1.59
C LYS A 176 22.42 -18.38 -2.80
N SER A 177 22.80 -17.77 -3.93
CA SER A 177 22.00 -17.83 -5.14
C SER A 177 21.80 -19.26 -5.63
N THR A 178 20.57 -19.58 -6.04
CA THR A 178 20.22 -20.82 -6.73
C THR A 178 20.18 -20.65 -8.25
N GLU A 179 20.30 -19.40 -8.73
CA GLU A 179 20.28 -19.08 -10.14
C GLU A 179 21.60 -19.41 -10.83
N SER A 180 21.53 -19.90 -12.05
CA SER A 180 22.70 -20.11 -12.88
C SER A 180 23.33 -18.77 -13.25
N LYS A 181 24.65 -18.67 -13.10
CA LYS A 181 25.39 -17.46 -13.49
C LYS A 181 25.25 -17.10 -14.98
N HIS A 182 24.96 -18.08 -15.82
CA HIS A 182 24.85 -17.90 -17.26
C HIS A 182 23.45 -17.47 -17.71
N ASP A 183 22.45 -17.59 -16.82
CA ASP A 183 21.07 -17.21 -17.16
C ASP A 183 20.94 -15.71 -17.30
N LYS A 184 20.23 -15.30 -18.36
CA LYS A 184 19.93 -13.88 -18.60
C LYS A 184 18.93 -13.38 -17.59
N LEU A 185 19.10 -12.13 -17.16
CA LEU A 185 18.11 -11.45 -16.33
C LEU A 185 16.79 -11.31 -17.10
N PRO A 186 15.65 -11.63 -16.46
CA PRO A 186 14.33 -11.59 -17.14
C PRO A 186 13.83 -10.16 -17.38
N CYS A 187 14.48 -9.14 -16.81
CA CYS A 187 14.11 -7.76 -16.97
C CYS A 187 14.70 -7.11 -18.21
N ARG A 188 13.91 -6.28 -18.91
CA ARG A 188 14.35 -5.51 -20.07
C ARG A 188 14.63 -4.02 -19.78
N CYS A 189 14.74 -3.62 -18.50
CA CYS A 189 15.14 -2.25 -18.15
C CYS A 189 16.57 -1.95 -18.62
N GLY A 190 16.92 -0.65 -18.70
CA GLY A 190 18.24 -0.24 -19.19
C GLY A 190 19.44 -0.81 -18.42
N LEU A 191 19.22 -1.21 -17.14
CA LEU A 191 20.26 -1.84 -16.32
C LEU A 191 20.42 -3.34 -16.60
N CYS A 192 19.33 -4.04 -16.92
CA CYS A 192 19.31 -5.51 -17.01
C CYS A 192 19.46 -6.05 -18.43
N ARG A 193 19.13 -5.22 -19.44
CA ARG A 193 19.13 -5.66 -20.83
C ARG A 193 20.48 -6.26 -21.24
N GLY A 194 20.46 -7.54 -21.60
CA GLY A 194 21.65 -8.27 -22.03
C GLY A 194 22.54 -8.81 -20.92
N ASN A 195 22.29 -8.45 -19.67
CA ASN A 195 23.08 -8.92 -18.52
C ASN A 195 22.57 -10.29 -18.03
N THR A 196 23.49 -11.01 -17.38
CA THR A 196 23.23 -12.30 -16.72
C THR A 196 23.24 -12.14 -15.20
N TYR A 197 22.72 -13.14 -14.48
CA TYR A 197 22.81 -13.19 -13.02
C TYR A 197 24.29 -13.17 -12.54
N GLY A 198 25.19 -13.87 -13.27
CA GLY A 198 26.61 -13.88 -12.96
C GLY A 198 27.25 -12.50 -12.95
N GLN A 199 26.95 -11.68 -13.95
CA GLN A 199 27.46 -10.32 -14.01
C GLN A 199 27.03 -9.46 -12.81
N VAL A 200 25.80 -9.66 -12.28
CA VAL A 200 25.34 -8.98 -11.07
C VAL A 200 25.99 -9.56 -9.82
N MET A 201 26.19 -10.88 -9.77
CA MET A 201 26.85 -11.56 -8.64
C MET A 201 28.31 -11.17 -8.51
N ASP A 202 28.99 -10.91 -9.61
CA ASP A 202 30.42 -10.57 -9.66
C ASP A 202 30.70 -9.08 -9.34
N LEU A 203 29.65 -8.24 -9.25
CA LEU A 203 29.81 -6.86 -8.78
C LEU A 203 30.29 -6.79 -7.32
N SER A 204 31.00 -5.73 -6.98
CA SER A 204 31.30 -5.40 -5.57
C SER A 204 29.98 -5.33 -4.75
N VAL A 205 30.07 -5.54 -3.43
CA VAL A 205 28.90 -5.48 -2.54
C VAL A 205 28.16 -4.13 -2.65
N SER A 206 28.92 -3.03 -2.74
CA SER A 206 28.37 -1.68 -2.88
C SER A 206 27.67 -1.45 -4.23
N ASP A 207 28.32 -1.88 -5.31
CA ASP A 207 27.79 -1.70 -6.67
C ASP A 207 26.59 -2.60 -6.92
N ARG A 208 26.62 -3.84 -6.41
CA ARG A 208 25.49 -4.75 -6.43
C ARG A 208 24.27 -4.16 -5.73
N ARG A 209 24.44 -3.59 -4.52
CA ARG A 209 23.36 -2.94 -3.80
C ARG A 209 22.81 -1.74 -4.55
N ARG A 210 23.68 -0.94 -5.17
CA ARG A 210 23.24 0.22 -6.00
C ARG A 210 22.45 -0.25 -7.20
N TYR A 211 22.96 -1.24 -7.93
CA TYR A 211 22.30 -1.86 -9.06
C TYR A 211 20.91 -2.39 -8.70
N LEU A 212 20.84 -3.20 -7.61
CA LEU A 212 19.58 -3.82 -7.17
C LEU A 212 18.58 -2.78 -6.69
N LYS A 213 18.99 -1.71 -6.00
CA LYS A 213 18.09 -0.62 -5.62
C LYS A 213 17.40 0.00 -6.84
N GLN A 214 18.17 0.33 -7.86
CA GLN A 214 17.63 0.95 -9.07
C GLN A 214 16.73 -0.01 -9.84
N HIS A 215 17.18 -1.27 -10.03
CA HIS A 215 16.38 -2.29 -10.71
C HIS A 215 15.08 -2.59 -9.94
N ASN A 216 15.16 -2.88 -8.65
CA ASN A 216 14.00 -3.27 -7.83
C ASN A 216 12.94 -2.17 -7.79
N TYR A 217 13.36 -0.90 -7.68
CA TYR A 217 12.45 0.23 -7.79
C TYR A 217 11.71 0.24 -9.14
N GLN A 218 12.45 0.10 -10.24
CA GLN A 218 11.87 0.08 -11.59
C GLN A 218 10.94 -1.13 -11.80
N ALA A 219 11.29 -2.30 -11.26
CA ALA A 219 10.48 -3.51 -11.36
C ALA A 219 9.12 -3.33 -10.65
N VAL A 220 9.13 -2.80 -9.42
CA VAL A 220 7.90 -2.53 -8.66
C VAL A 220 7.06 -1.43 -9.32
N LYS A 221 7.69 -0.32 -9.73
CA LYS A 221 7.01 0.78 -10.43
C LYS A 221 6.32 0.28 -11.70
N LYS A 222 7.08 -0.43 -12.55
CA LYS A 222 6.57 -0.97 -13.81
C LYS A 222 5.45 -1.99 -13.60
N ALA A 223 5.55 -2.83 -12.57
CA ALA A 223 4.48 -3.76 -12.22
C ALA A 223 3.20 -3.01 -11.83
N GLY A 224 3.30 -1.96 -11.01
CA GLY A 224 2.15 -1.12 -10.66
C GLY A 224 1.50 -0.46 -11.88
N GLU A 225 2.29 0.10 -12.79
CA GLU A 225 1.79 0.68 -14.04
C GLU A 225 1.08 -0.36 -14.92
N ASP A 226 1.63 -1.57 -15.02
CA ASP A 226 1.04 -2.66 -15.79
C ASP A 226 -0.25 -3.18 -15.12
N PHE A 227 -0.27 -3.36 -13.81
CA PHE A 227 -1.47 -3.74 -13.07
C PHE A 227 -2.59 -2.71 -13.25
N PHE A 228 -2.27 -1.42 -13.09
CA PHE A 228 -3.24 -0.35 -13.30
C PHE A 228 -3.83 -0.38 -14.73
N ARG A 229 -2.98 -0.60 -15.75
CA ARG A 229 -3.41 -0.66 -17.15
C ARG A 229 -4.38 -1.82 -17.40
N HIS A 230 -4.18 -2.95 -16.74
CA HIS A 230 -4.98 -4.16 -16.95
C HIS A 230 -6.13 -4.36 -15.95
N ALA A 231 -6.25 -3.51 -14.94
CA ALA A 231 -7.35 -3.55 -13.97
C ALA A 231 -8.68 -3.00 -14.55
N LEU A 232 -9.11 -3.51 -15.70
CA LEU A 232 -10.30 -3.05 -16.43
C LEU A 232 -11.61 -3.57 -15.82
N GLY A 233 -11.55 -4.63 -15.03
CA GLY A 233 -12.65 -5.29 -14.35
C GLY A 233 -12.14 -6.57 -13.70
N PRO A 234 -12.95 -7.24 -12.83
CA PRO A 234 -12.48 -8.40 -12.06
C PRO A 234 -11.94 -9.52 -12.95
N ASP A 235 -12.70 -9.98 -13.93
CA ASP A 235 -12.35 -11.15 -14.73
C ASP A 235 -11.16 -10.88 -15.67
N ALA A 236 -11.12 -9.70 -16.29
CA ALA A 236 -9.98 -9.30 -17.13
C ALA A 236 -8.70 -9.16 -16.31
N PHE A 237 -8.80 -8.64 -15.08
CA PHE A 237 -7.66 -8.49 -14.19
C PHE A 237 -7.18 -9.84 -13.66
N GLU A 238 -8.09 -10.75 -13.30
CA GLU A 238 -7.75 -12.11 -12.89
C GLU A 238 -7.00 -12.85 -14.01
N TRP A 239 -7.55 -12.83 -15.24
CA TRP A 239 -6.90 -13.43 -16.40
C TRP A 239 -5.48 -12.89 -16.59
N TYR A 240 -5.32 -11.57 -16.52
CA TYR A 240 -4.00 -10.93 -16.64
C TYR A 240 -3.02 -11.38 -15.55
N LEU A 241 -3.45 -11.40 -14.28
CA LEU A 241 -2.58 -11.79 -13.16
C LEU A 241 -2.15 -13.26 -13.27
N ARG A 242 -3.06 -14.17 -13.63
CA ARG A 242 -2.77 -15.61 -13.80
C ARG A 242 -1.78 -15.85 -14.96
N ASN A 243 -1.91 -15.14 -16.07
CA ASN A 243 -0.97 -15.26 -17.18
C ASN A 243 0.39 -14.61 -16.87
N ARG A 244 0.41 -13.53 -16.11
CA ARG A 244 1.65 -12.83 -15.75
C ARG A 244 2.47 -13.58 -14.69
N ALA A 245 1.82 -14.17 -13.72
CA ALA A 245 2.43 -14.74 -12.53
C ALA A 245 1.75 -16.04 -12.08
N PRO A 246 1.75 -17.11 -12.91
CA PRO A 246 1.05 -18.35 -12.60
C PRO A 246 1.49 -19.00 -11.28
N GLN A 247 2.74 -18.79 -10.86
CA GLN A 247 3.28 -19.28 -9.60
C GLN A 247 2.75 -18.53 -8.36
N ARG A 248 1.93 -17.50 -8.54
CA ARG A 248 1.28 -16.71 -7.48
C ARG A 248 -0.20 -17.05 -7.30
N GLU A 249 -0.62 -18.24 -7.66
CA GLU A 249 -2.02 -18.66 -7.67
C GLU A 249 -2.76 -18.31 -6.36
N LYS A 250 -2.21 -18.70 -5.22
CA LYS A 250 -2.80 -18.40 -3.89
C LYS A 250 -2.92 -16.90 -3.61
N ASP A 251 -1.92 -16.11 -4.01
CA ASP A 251 -1.97 -14.65 -3.88
C ASP A 251 -3.09 -14.08 -4.76
N ILE A 252 -3.21 -14.57 -6.00
CA ILE A 252 -4.22 -14.13 -6.95
C ILE A 252 -5.61 -14.48 -6.44
N ASP A 253 -5.83 -15.67 -5.90
CA ASP A 253 -7.10 -16.07 -5.30
C ASP A 253 -7.53 -15.12 -4.17
N MET A 254 -6.59 -14.74 -3.28
CA MET A 254 -6.88 -13.79 -2.21
C MET A 254 -7.18 -12.37 -2.74
N ILE A 255 -6.47 -11.92 -3.78
CA ILE A 255 -6.74 -10.63 -4.44
C ILE A 255 -8.15 -10.65 -5.02
N MET A 256 -8.49 -11.69 -5.77
CA MET A 256 -9.78 -11.80 -6.44
C MET A 256 -10.93 -11.96 -5.45
N GLN A 257 -10.74 -12.69 -4.35
CA GLN A 257 -11.70 -12.75 -3.25
C GLN A 257 -11.97 -11.34 -2.68
N GLY A 258 -10.93 -10.55 -2.43
CA GLY A 258 -11.07 -9.17 -1.95
C GLY A 258 -11.81 -8.28 -2.95
N ILE A 259 -11.47 -8.35 -4.24
CA ILE A 259 -12.13 -7.57 -5.30
C ILE A 259 -13.61 -7.94 -5.43
N ARG A 260 -13.96 -9.23 -5.42
CA ARG A 260 -15.35 -9.69 -5.57
C ARG A 260 -16.24 -9.34 -4.38
N ILE A 261 -15.69 -9.29 -3.17
CA ILE A 261 -16.40 -8.75 -2.00
C ILE A 261 -16.82 -7.29 -2.28
N ALA A 262 -15.89 -6.46 -2.75
CA ALA A 262 -16.19 -5.07 -3.09
C ALA A 262 -17.26 -4.94 -4.19
N ASP A 263 -17.22 -5.77 -5.23
CA ASP A 263 -18.19 -5.74 -6.33
C ASP A 263 -19.61 -6.20 -5.90
N SER A 264 -19.70 -7.20 -5.02
CA SER A 264 -21.00 -7.67 -4.51
C SER A 264 -21.75 -6.58 -3.73
N HIS A 265 -21.02 -5.81 -2.93
CA HIS A 265 -21.59 -4.69 -2.18
C HIS A 265 -22.04 -3.52 -3.09
N LYS A 266 -21.29 -3.21 -4.17
CA LYS A 266 -21.74 -2.21 -5.16
C LYS A 266 -23.11 -2.55 -5.75
N ARG A 267 -23.32 -3.81 -6.11
CA ARG A 267 -24.59 -4.27 -6.68
C ARG A 267 -25.75 -4.12 -5.69
N VAL A 268 -25.51 -4.47 -4.41
CA VAL A 268 -26.53 -4.31 -3.36
C VAL A 268 -26.89 -2.84 -3.14
N ALA A 269 -25.89 -1.94 -3.08
CA ALA A 269 -26.13 -0.50 -2.91
C ALA A 269 -26.89 0.12 -4.09
N ILE A 270 -26.62 -0.29 -5.32
CA ILE A 270 -27.34 0.16 -6.52
C ILE A 270 -28.79 -0.31 -6.46
N ILE A 271 -29.06 -1.57 -6.11
CA ILE A 271 -30.41 -2.13 -6.00
C ILE A 271 -31.20 -1.42 -4.89
N GLN A 272 -30.59 -1.14 -3.75
CA GLN A 272 -31.23 -0.42 -2.66
C GLN A 272 -31.56 1.04 -3.02
N ARG A 273 -30.69 1.74 -3.75
CA ARG A 273 -30.96 3.10 -4.27
C ARG A 273 -32.11 3.09 -5.29
N ALA A 274 -32.11 2.13 -6.21
CA ALA A 274 -33.21 1.99 -7.18
C ALA A 274 -34.56 1.72 -6.49
N LYS A 275 -34.57 0.88 -5.43
CA LYS A 275 -35.78 0.62 -4.64
C LYS A 275 -36.27 1.79 -3.80
N ARG A 276 -35.40 2.74 -3.45
CA ARG A 276 -35.77 3.97 -2.73
C ARG A 276 -36.25 5.10 -3.65
N ALA A 277 -35.93 5.00 -4.94
CA ALA A 277 -36.28 5.97 -5.96
C ALA A 277 -37.58 5.58 -6.75
N ALA A 278 -38.04 4.34 -6.56
CA ALA A 278 -39.32 3.81 -7.08
C ALA A 278 -40.39 3.84 -5.98
#